data_e1426f4ce17ba3d0f9a55a880625cdbb
#
_entry.id   e1426f4ce17ba3d0f9a55a880625cdbb
#
_cell.length_a   1.000
_cell.length_b   1.000
_cell.length_c   1.000
_cell.angle_alpha   90.00
_cell.angle_beta   90.00
_cell.angle_gamma   90.00
#
_symmetry.space_group_name_H-M   'P 1'
#
loop_
_entity.id
_entity.type
_entity.pdbx_description
1 polymer ?
#
loop_
_entity_poly.entity_id
_entity_poly.type
_entity_poly.pdbx_seq_one_letter_code
_entity_poly.pdbx_strand_id
1 'polypeptide(L)'
;RFYATQLSSTQLRRADGLNRQGIEAMSFATDYYSNNYPVELLSLATKPANDFQVWYEWKFCYTIIHACNDAIANLHKADMSANKLARYQCEARFLRAWAYNRLNMLYQGVPVYLEPINNEDCTRGQSSVDEVWQVILDDLTYCINNPDFPNNTLNEDYGRPSKGAAYALRGMVSVSYTHLRA
;
A
#
# COMPACT_ATOMS: atom_id res chain seq x y z
N ARG A 1 -9.35 10.12 6.63
CA ARG A 1 -7.92 10.26 6.98
C ARG A 1 -6.99 9.59 5.96
N PHE A 2 -7.32 8.36 5.46
CA PHE A 2 -6.54 7.65 4.44
C PHE A 2 -6.37 8.43 3.15
N TYR A 3 -7.50 8.85 2.57
CA TYR A 3 -7.50 9.62 1.33
C TYR A 3 -6.83 10.98 1.52
N ALA A 4 -6.98 11.60 2.71
CA ALA A 4 -6.30 12.85 3.04
C ALA A 4 -4.77 12.66 3.17
N THR A 5 -4.30 11.51 3.64
CA THR A 5 -2.87 11.20 3.70
C THR A 5 -2.29 10.99 2.30
N GLN A 6 -3.06 10.39 1.38
CA GLN A 6 -2.66 10.27 -0.03
C GLN A 6 -2.77 11.59 -0.80
N LEU A 7 -3.72 12.46 -0.42
CA LEU A 7 -4.08 13.66 -1.20
C LEU A 7 -3.69 14.97 -0.53
N SER A 8 -3.16 14.95 0.71
CA SER A 8 -2.77 16.20 1.35
C SER A 8 -1.59 16.84 0.62
N SER A 9 -1.80 18.06 0.14
CA SER A 9 -0.80 18.84 -0.58
C SER A 9 0.49 19.09 0.20
N THR A 10 0.44 18.98 1.54
CA THR A 10 1.59 19.16 2.42
C THR A 10 2.43 17.89 2.50
N GLN A 11 1.81 16.74 2.33
CA GLN A 11 2.51 15.48 2.18
C GLN A 11 2.83 15.18 0.71
N LEU A 12 2.04 15.69 -0.23
CA LEU A 12 2.42 15.74 -1.64
C LEU A 12 3.61 16.67 -1.91
N ARG A 13 3.82 17.70 -1.12
CA ARG A 13 5.03 18.55 -1.18
C ARG A 13 6.23 17.94 -0.46
N ARG A 14 6.02 16.99 0.47
CA ARG A 14 7.07 16.26 1.20
C ARG A 14 7.05 14.77 0.95
N ALA A 15 5.93 14.22 0.51
CA ALA A 15 5.76 13.03 -0.27
C ALA A 15 5.67 13.42 -1.76
N ASP A 16 6.32 14.49 -2.08
CA ASP A 16 7.16 14.54 -3.28
C ASP A 16 7.84 13.18 -3.36
N GLY A 17 7.94 12.59 -2.22
CA GLY A 17 8.25 11.25 -1.98
C GLY A 17 7.37 10.25 -2.68
N LEU A 18 6.12 10.21 -2.48
CA LEU A 18 5.38 9.05 -2.93
C LEU A 18 5.05 8.98 -4.37
N ASN A 19 4.67 10.07 -4.94
CA ASN A 19 4.38 10.09 -6.37
C ASN A 19 5.56 10.58 -7.18
N ARG A 20 6.37 11.45 -6.63
CA ARG A 20 7.47 12.01 -7.38
C ARG A 20 8.77 11.28 -7.11
N GLN A 21 9.19 11.16 -5.86
CA GLN A 21 10.47 10.51 -5.55
C GLN A 21 10.43 8.99 -5.65
N GLY A 22 9.31 8.34 -5.33
CA GLY A 22 9.17 6.90 -5.53
C GLY A 22 9.04 6.53 -7.01
N ILE A 23 8.29 7.30 -7.80
CA ILE A 23 8.21 7.14 -9.26
C ILE A 23 9.52 7.61 -9.89
N GLU A 24 10.10 8.71 -9.43
CA GLU A 24 11.42 9.16 -9.89
C GLU A 24 12.49 8.15 -9.52
N ALA A 25 12.52 7.59 -8.30
CA ALA A 25 13.46 6.55 -7.92
C ALA A 25 13.36 5.29 -8.78
N MET A 26 12.13 4.86 -9.10
CA MET A 26 11.93 3.75 -10.04
C MET A 26 12.30 4.11 -11.48
N SER A 27 12.10 5.35 -11.88
CA SER A 27 12.42 5.83 -13.23
C SER A 27 13.92 6.05 -13.40
N PHE A 28 14.64 6.42 -12.36
CA PHE A 28 16.11 6.55 -12.36
C PHE A 28 16.83 5.20 -12.47
N ALA A 29 16.18 4.10 -12.11
CA ALA A 29 16.69 2.76 -12.36
C ALA A 29 16.57 2.36 -13.84
N THR A 30 15.99 3.20 -14.70
CA THR A 30 15.88 2.98 -16.14
C THR A 30 16.71 3.99 -16.92
N ASP A 31 17.22 3.59 -18.07
CA ASP A 31 18.04 4.44 -18.96
C ASP A 31 17.28 5.62 -19.58
N TYR A 32 15.98 5.74 -19.28
CA TYR A 32 15.09 6.72 -19.91
C TYR A 32 14.96 8.05 -19.16
N TYR A 33 15.46 8.15 -17.94
CA TYR A 33 15.27 9.35 -17.14
C TYR A 33 16.60 9.93 -16.68
N SER A 34 16.87 11.16 -17.10
CA SER A 34 18.01 11.94 -16.64
C SER A 34 17.50 13.21 -15.95
N ASN A 35 17.85 13.40 -14.69
CA ASN A 35 17.52 14.60 -13.92
C ASN A 35 18.73 15.10 -13.14
N ASN A 36 18.72 16.37 -12.77
CA ASN A 36 19.77 17.04 -11.99
C ASN A 36 19.90 16.56 -10.53
N TYR A 37 19.31 15.42 -10.18
CA TYR A 37 19.41 14.81 -8.85
C TYR A 37 20.55 13.79 -8.78
N PRO A 38 21.04 13.48 -7.56
CA PRO A 38 22.35 12.85 -7.41
C PRO A 38 22.50 11.54 -8.16
N VAL A 39 23.64 11.44 -8.79
CA VAL A 39 24.14 10.35 -9.66
C VAL A 39 24.06 8.94 -9.04
N GLU A 40 23.85 8.85 -7.75
CA GLU A 40 23.79 7.60 -6.98
C GLU A 40 22.62 6.69 -7.36
N LEU A 41 21.49 7.26 -7.79
CA LEU A 41 20.35 6.50 -8.32
C LEU A 41 20.56 6.01 -9.75
N LEU A 42 21.28 6.78 -10.54
CA LEU A 42 21.58 6.42 -11.93
C LEU A 42 22.60 5.28 -12.08
N SER A 43 23.37 5.03 -11.02
CA SER A 43 24.45 4.03 -11.06
C SER A 43 24.03 2.62 -10.66
N LEU A 44 22.74 2.35 -10.41
CA LEU A 44 22.26 1.07 -9.85
C LEU A 44 23.01 0.67 -8.57
N ALA A 45 23.65 1.64 -7.92
CA ALA A 45 24.36 1.40 -6.68
C ALA A 45 23.37 1.03 -5.56
N THR A 46 23.73 0.03 -4.79
CA THR A 46 22.98 -0.35 -3.60
C THR A 46 22.87 0.84 -2.66
N LYS A 47 21.64 1.31 -2.45
CA LYS A 47 21.39 2.39 -1.51
C LYS A 47 21.50 1.88 -0.08
N PRO A 48 22.15 2.63 0.81
CA PRO A 48 22.17 2.27 2.22
C PRO A 48 20.75 2.31 2.81
N ALA A 49 20.49 1.43 3.78
CA ALA A 49 19.17 1.30 4.43
C ALA A 49 18.69 2.61 5.11
N ASN A 50 19.59 3.55 5.36
CA ASN A 50 19.29 4.87 5.91
C ASN A 50 19.05 5.95 4.83
N ASP A 51 18.98 5.56 3.55
CA ASP A 51 18.63 6.50 2.49
C ASP A 51 17.23 7.06 2.73
N PHE A 52 17.14 8.36 2.58
CA PHE A 52 15.92 9.11 2.82
C PHE A 52 14.72 8.62 1.98
N GLN A 53 14.93 8.24 0.73
CA GLN A 53 13.89 7.76 -0.16
C GLN A 53 13.38 6.38 0.26
N VAL A 54 14.28 5.48 0.61
CA VAL A 54 13.96 4.13 1.13
C VAL A 54 13.16 4.26 2.42
N TRP A 55 13.60 5.11 3.34
CA TRP A 55 12.92 5.35 4.60
C TRP A 55 11.52 5.95 4.44
N TYR A 56 11.34 6.88 3.47
CA TYR A 56 10.03 7.52 3.24
C TYR A 56 8.98 6.55 2.72
N GLU A 57 9.32 5.71 1.74
CA GLU A 57 8.41 4.71 1.21
C GLU A 57 7.99 3.71 2.29
N TRP A 58 8.95 3.24 3.07
CA TRP A 58 8.69 2.38 4.22
C TRP A 58 7.73 3.02 5.20
N LYS A 59 8.08 4.17 5.72
CA LYS A 59 7.27 4.91 6.69
C LYS A 59 5.86 5.19 6.18
N PHE A 60 5.74 5.56 4.94
CA PHE A 60 4.45 5.87 4.35
C PHE A 60 3.55 4.65 4.24
N CYS A 61 4.04 3.56 3.70
CA CYS A 61 3.25 2.34 3.57
C CYS A 61 2.81 1.83 4.95
N TYR A 62 3.70 1.83 5.94
CA TYR A 62 3.32 1.45 7.30
C TYR A 62 2.37 2.42 7.99
N THR A 63 2.42 3.70 7.68
CA THR A 63 1.40 4.67 8.15
C THR A 63 0.01 4.32 7.60
N ILE A 64 -0.07 3.92 6.32
CA ILE A 64 -1.33 3.46 5.72
C ILE A 64 -1.79 2.16 6.40
N ILE A 65 -0.91 1.17 6.53
CA ILE A 65 -1.23 -0.13 7.14
C ILE A 65 -1.76 0.05 8.56
N HIS A 66 -1.07 0.86 9.38
CA HIS A 66 -1.51 1.15 10.75
C HIS A 66 -2.90 1.78 10.78
N ALA A 67 -3.12 2.81 9.98
CA ALA A 67 -4.42 3.46 9.89
C ALA A 67 -5.53 2.54 9.35
N CYS A 68 -5.19 1.58 8.44
CA CYS A 68 -6.12 0.54 7.98
C CYS A 68 -6.48 -0.43 9.10
N ASN A 69 -5.50 -0.90 9.85
CA ASN A 69 -5.72 -1.79 10.98
C ASN A 69 -6.59 -1.14 12.05
N ASP A 70 -6.32 0.12 12.39
CA ASP A 70 -7.14 0.90 13.32
C ASP A 70 -8.58 1.05 12.83
N ALA A 71 -8.76 1.34 11.54
CA ALA A 71 -10.09 1.44 10.96
C ALA A 71 -10.82 0.09 11.03
N ILE A 72 -10.20 -1.00 10.57
CA ILE A 72 -10.80 -2.34 10.58
C ILE A 72 -11.22 -2.74 12.01
N ALA A 73 -10.36 -2.50 12.99
CA ALA A 73 -10.61 -2.83 14.37
C ALA A 73 -11.74 -2.00 15.03
N ASN A 74 -11.92 -0.75 14.60
CA ASN A 74 -12.84 0.19 15.25
C ASN A 74 -14.11 0.51 14.46
N LEU A 75 -14.23 0.06 13.21
CA LEU A 75 -15.42 0.32 12.38
C LEU A 75 -16.74 -0.13 13.03
N HIS A 76 -16.70 -1.23 13.77
CA HIS A 76 -17.89 -1.76 14.47
C HIS A 76 -18.45 -0.82 15.56
N LYS A 77 -17.67 0.17 16.01
CA LYS A 77 -18.09 1.19 17.00
C LYS A 77 -18.81 2.37 16.38
N ALA A 78 -18.82 2.46 15.06
CA ALA A 78 -19.42 3.58 14.37
C ALA A 78 -20.92 3.34 14.16
N ASP A 79 -21.74 4.35 14.47
CA ASP A 79 -23.20 4.30 14.25
C ASP A 79 -23.49 4.52 12.74
N MET A 80 -23.43 3.42 11.98
CA MET A 80 -23.65 3.41 10.53
C MET A 80 -24.42 2.15 10.13
N SER A 81 -25.06 2.19 8.95
CA SER A 81 -25.71 1.00 8.39
C SER A 81 -24.67 -0.10 8.07
N ALA A 82 -25.09 -1.36 8.22
CA ALA A 82 -24.24 -2.53 7.99
C ALA A 82 -23.54 -2.50 6.59
N ASN A 83 -24.26 -2.09 5.55
CA ASN A 83 -23.72 -1.98 4.19
C ASN A 83 -22.59 -0.94 4.10
N LYS A 84 -22.73 0.20 4.79
CA LYS A 84 -21.67 1.22 4.84
C LYS A 84 -20.45 0.71 5.62
N LEU A 85 -20.67 0.02 6.73
CA LEU A 85 -19.58 -0.58 7.51
C LEU A 85 -18.82 -1.61 6.66
N ALA A 86 -19.53 -2.52 6.00
CA ALA A 86 -18.95 -3.53 5.12
C ALA A 86 -18.14 -2.89 3.97
N ARG A 87 -18.69 -1.84 3.35
CA ARG A 87 -18.00 -1.08 2.32
C ARG A 87 -16.71 -0.44 2.82
N TYR A 88 -16.74 0.26 3.96
CA TYR A 88 -15.54 0.91 4.52
C TYR A 88 -14.50 -0.10 4.98
N GLN A 89 -14.94 -1.26 5.44
CA GLN A 89 -14.04 -2.37 5.75
C GLN A 89 -13.32 -2.88 4.50
N CYS A 90 -14.01 -3.00 3.37
CA CYS A 90 -13.41 -3.35 2.09
C CYS A 90 -12.41 -2.28 1.63
N GLU A 91 -12.76 -1.00 1.75
CA GLU A 91 -11.85 0.08 1.37
C GLU A 91 -10.57 0.07 2.21
N ALA A 92 -10.67 -0.14 3.52
CA ALA A 92 -9.51 -0.24 4.40
C ALA A 92 -8.63 -1.45 4.04
N ARG A 93 -9.24 -2.62 3.78
CA ARG A 93 -8.52 -3.83 3.35
C ARG A 93 -7.85 -3.64 1.99
N PHE A 94 -8.53 -3.04 1.03
CA PHE A 94 -7.94 -2.72 -0.28
C PHE A 94 -6.70 -1.84 -0.15
N LEU A 95 -6.77 -0.78 0.65
CA LEU A 95 -5.64 0.13 0.87
C LEU A 95 -4.48 -0.56 1.61
N ARG A 96 -4.79 -1.46 2.54
CA ARG A 96 -3.78 -2.29 3.22
C ARG A 96 -3.08 -3.23 2.24
N ALA A 97 -3.84 -3.92 1.41
CA ALA A 97 -3.31 -4.78 0.35
C ALA A 97 -2.41 -4.00 -0.63
N TRP A 98 -2.84 -2.81 -1.03
CA TRP A 98 -2.05 -1.92 -1.90
C TRP A 98 -0.72 -1.54 -1.24
N ALA A 99 -0.74 -1.16 0.04
CA ALA A 99 0.46 -0.76 0.76
C ALA A 99 1.43 -1.94 0.95
N TYR A 100 0.92 -3.13 1.28
CA TYR A 100 1.75 -4.34 1.36
C TYR A 100 2.30 -4.76 0.00
N ASN A 101 1.52 -4.66 -1.07
CA ASN A 101 2.01 -4.94 -2.43
C ASN A 101 3.22 -4.04 -2.76
N ARG A 102 3.11 -2.74 -2.47
CA ARG A 102 4.19 -1.80 -2.72
C ARG A 102 5.44 -2.12 -1.88
N LEU A 103 5.26 -2.41 -0.59
CA LEU A 103 6.37 -2.83 0.28
C LEU A 103 7.03 -4.11 -0.22
N ASN A 104 6.25 -5.12 -0.57
CA ASN A 104 6.78 -6.41 -1.00
C ASN A 104 7.52 -6.34 -2.33
N MET A 105 7.08 -5.48 -3.24
CA MET A 105 7.78 -5.21 -4.50
C MET A 105 9.13 -4.53 -4.29
N LEU A 106 9.24 -3.63 -3.30
CA LEU A 106 10.45 -2.83 -3.07
C LEU A 106 11.44 -3.51 -2.13
N TYR A 107 10.96 -4.22 -1.11
CA TYR A 107 11.79 -4.72 0.00
C TYR A 107 11.84 -6.25 0.10
N GLN A 108 11.02 -6.98 -0.68
CA GLN A 108 11.00 -8.45 -0.74
C GLN A 108 10.88 -9.12 0.64
N GLY A 109 9.68 -9.07 1.18
CA GLY A 109 9.40 -9.54 2.52
C GLY A 109 9.54 -8.42 3.56
N VAL A 110 8.49 -8.25 4.33
CA VAL A 110 8.38 -7.16 5.32
C VAL A 110 7.59 -7.63 6.53
N PRO A 111 7.79 -7.03 7.71
CA PRO A 111 6.97 -7.35 8.88
C PRO A 111 5.47 -7.19 8.62
N VAL A 112 4.69 -8.22 8.93
CA VAL A 112 3.24 -8.22 8.72
C VAL A 112 2.53 -7.85 10.02
N TYR A 113 1.70 -6.80 9.96
CA TYR A 113 0.82 -6.34 11.03
C TYR A 113 -0.62 -6.32 10.52
N LEU A 114 -1.50 -7.10 11.12
CA LEU A 114 -2.91 -7.21 10.77
C LEU A 114 -3.85 -6.54 11.79
N GLU A 115 -3.31 -6.19 12.93
CA GLU A 115 -4.00 -5.56 14.05
C GLU A 115 -3.34 -4.22 14.41
N PRO A 116 -4.04 -3.35 15.15
CA PRO A 116 -3.45 -2.14 15.69
C PRO A 116 -2.20 -2.46 16.51
N ILE A 117 -1.11 -1.76 16.24
CA ILE A 117 0.18 -2.00 16.90
C ILE A 117 0.14 -1.38 18.30
N ASN A 118 0.40 -2.18 19.32
CA ASN A 118 0.72 -1.72 20.66
C ASN A 118 2.24 -1.47 20.76
N ASN A 119 2.66 -0.62 21.68
CA ASN A 119 4.07 -0.25 21.86
C ASN A 119 5.01 -1.45 22.12
N GLU A 120 4.47 -2.58 22.54
CA GLU A 120 5.21 -3.81 22.82
C GLU A 120 5.51 -4.64 21.55
N ASP A 121 4.72 -4.45 20.47
CA ASP A 121 4.78 -5.22 19.23
C ASP A 121 5.65 -4.58 18.13
N CYS A 122 6.37 -3.52 18.43
CA CYS A 122 7.12 -2.75 17.43
C CYS A 122 8.33 -3.48 16.82
N THR A 123 8.66 -4.69 17.27
CA THR A 123 9.88 -5.43 16.93
C THR A 123 9.62 -6.72 16.17
N ARG A 124 8.56 -6.81 15.37
CA ARG A 124 8.33 -7.99 14.51
C ARG A 124 9.46 -8.17 13.50
N GLY A 125 9.93 -9.40 13.40
CA GLY A 125 10.87 -9.81 12.37
C GLY A 125 10.26 -9.72 10.96
N GLN A 126 11.11 -9.82 9.96
CA GLN A 126 10.72 -9.87 8.57
C GLN A 126 9.93 -11.15 8.29
N SER A 127 8.76 -11.01 7.67
CA SER A 127 7.99 -12.12 7.11
C SER A 127 8.52 -12.50 5.73
N SER A 128 8.26 -13.72 5.32
CA SER A 128 8.61 -14.17 3.96
C SER A 128 7.81 -13.41 2.90
N VAL A 129 8.35 -13.37 1.68
CA VAL A 129 7.67 -12.79 0.51
C VAL A 129 6.30 -13.45 0.30
N ASP A 130 6.24 -14.77 0.47
CA ASP A 130 5.00 -15.55 0.30
C ASP A 130 3.93 -15.22 1.34
N GLU A 131 4.32 -15.03 2.61
CA GLU A 131 3.39 -14.63 3.67
C GLU A 131 2.79 -13.25 3.38
N VAL A 132 3.60 -12.30 2.92
CA VAL A 132 3.10 -10.97 2.53
C VAL A 132 2.15 -11.07 1.35
N TRP A 133 2.46 -11.89 0.34
CA TRP A 133 1.56 -12.14 -0.80
C TRP A 133 0.23 -12.74 -0.37
N GLN A 134 0.25 -13.68 0.56
CA GLN A 134 -0.97 -14.29 1.05
C GLN A 134 -1.89 -13.26 1.72
N VAL A 135 -1.34 -12.39 2.55
CA VAL A 135 -2.10 -11.29 3.18
C VAL A 135 -2.75 -10.37 2.14
N ILE A 136 -2.02 -10.02 1.08
CA ILE A 136 -2.53 -9.19 -0.01
C ILE A 136 -3.69 -9.89 -0.71
N LEU A 137 -3.54 -11.17 -1.04
CA LEU A 137 -4.56 -11.96 -1.72
C LEU A 137 -5.81 -12.15 -0.86
N ASP A 138 -5.66 -12.36 0.43
CA ASP A 138 -6.77 -12.53 1.38
C ASP A 138 -7.58 -11.23 1.49
N ASP A 139 -6.92 -10.09 1.64
CA ASP A 139 -7.60 -8.79 1.69
C ASP A 139 -8.33 -8.46 0.39
N LEU A 140 -7.72 -8.72 -0.77
CA LEU A 140 -8.36 -8.51 -2.07
C LEU A 140 -9.53 -9.47 -2.31
N THR A 141 -9.39 -10.73 -1.90
CA THR A 141 -10.44 -11.73 -2.01
C THR A 141 -11.64 -11.36 -1.15
N TYR A 142 -11.39 -10.87 0.07
CA TYR A 142 -12.46 -10.34 0.93
C TYR A 142 -13.23 -9.20 0.24
N CYS A 143 -12.52 -8.25 -0.37
CA CYS A 143 -13.13 -7.13 -1.08
C CYS A 143 -13.98 -7.59 -2.27
N ILE A 144 -13.45 -8.52 -3.08
CA ILE A 144 -14.11 -9.03 -4.29
C ILE A 144 -15.39 -9.78 -3.94
N ASN A 145 -15.38 -10.59 -2.89
CA ASN A 145 -16.50 -11.42 -2.48
C ASN A 145 -17.58 -10.67 -1.71
N ASN A 146 -17.29 -9.45 -1.23
CA ASN A 146 -18.27 -8.69 -0.45
C ASN A 146 -19.34 -8.06 -1.36
N PRO A 147 -20.65 -8.34 -1.15
CA PRO A 147 -21.72 -7.79 -1.97
C PRO A 147 -21.87 -6.27 -1.87
N ASP A 148 -21.53 -5.69 -0.72
CA ASP A 148 -21.69 -4.25 -0.45
C ASP A 148 -20.53 -3.42 -1.00
N PHE A 149 -19.46 -4.05 -1.50
CA PHE A 149 -18.39 -3.35 -2.16
C PHE A 149 -18.77 -3.06 -3.62
N PRO A 150 -18.77 -1.78 -4.07
CA PRO A 150 -19.30 -1.42 -5.39
C PRO A 150 -18.44 -2.00 -6.51
N ASN A 151 -19.10 -2.44 -7.60
CA ASN A 151 -18.42 -2.99 -8.78
C ASN A 151 -17.57 -1.93 -9.49
N ASN A 152 -18.10 -0.71 -9.59
CA ASN A 152 -17.44 0.42 -10.24
C ASN A 152 -17.47 1.64 -9.30
N THR A 153 -16.56 2.57 -9.50
CA THR A 153 -16.59 3.86 -8.80
C THR A 153 -17.79 4.66 -9.29
N LEU A 154 -18.67 5.04 -8.37
CA LEU A 154 -19.79 5.94 -8.66
C LEU A 154 -19.27 7.37 -8.79
N ASN A 155 -19.98 8.22 -9.56
CA ASN A 155 -19.59 9.63 -9.75
C ASN A 155 -19.46 10.39 -8.42
N GLU A 156 -20.30 10.07 -7.43
CA GLU A 156 -20.28 10.66 -6.08
C GLU A 156 -19.06 10.20 -5.24
N ASP A 157 -18.46 9.08 -5.62
CA ASP A 157 -17.37 8.42 -4.91
C ASP A 157 -16.07 8.40 -5.74
N TYR A 158 -15.90 9.36 -6.62
CA TYR A 158 -14.71 9.47 -7.46
C TYR A 158 -13.43 9.42 -6.62
N GLY A 159 -12.52 8.53 -7.00
CA GLY A 159 -11.26 8.31 -6.27
C GLY A 159 -11.32 7.26 -5.16
N ARG A 160 -12.49 6.67 -4.86
CA ARG A 160 -12.60 5.54 -3.92
C ARG A 160 -12.42 4.20 -4.64
N PRO A 161 -11.86 3.18 -3.98
CA PRO A 161 -11.67 1.87 -4.59
C PRO A 161 -13.00 1.15 -4.83
N SER A 162 -12.98 0.26 -5.84
CA SER A 162 -14.11 -0.58 -6.24
C SER A 162 -13.64 -2.02 -6.45
N LYS A 163 -14.57 -2.95 -6.68
CA LYS A 163 -14.23 -4.33 -7.07
C LYS A 163 -13.38 -4.37 -8.32
N GLY A 164 -13.64 -3.50 -9.30
CA GLY A 164 -12.81 -3.36 -10.49
C GLY A 164 -11.35 -3.07 -10.16
N ALA A 165 -11.11 -2.14 -9.23
CA ALA A 165 -9.76 -1.85 -8.73
C ALA A 165 -9.15 -3.04 -7.98
N ALA A 166 -9.94 -3.78 -7.19
CA ALA A 166 -9.48 -4.97 -6.49
C ALA A 166 -9.10 -6.11 -7.44
N TYR A 167 -9.88 -6.34 -8.51
CA TYR A 167 -9.53 -7.29 -9.56
C TYR A 167 -8.25 -6.88 -10.30
N ALA A 168 -8.10 -5.61 -10.65
CA ALA A 168 -6.91 -5.10 -11.32
C ALA A 168 -5.65 -5.29 -10.45
N LEU A 169 -5.72 -4.90 -9.17
CA LEU A 169 -4.61 -5.09 -8.25
C LEU A 169 -4.28 -6.57 -8.06
N ARG A 170 -5.29 -7.44 -7.93
CA ARG A 170 -5.09 -8.89 -7.81
C ARG A 170 -4.41 -9.47 -9.05
N GLY A 171 -4.77 -9.01 -10.24
CA GLY A 171 -4.11 -9.40 -11.48
C GLY A 171 -2.63 -9.01 -11.50
N MET A 172 -2.31 -7.77 -11.14
CA MET A 172 -0.92 -7.30 -11.01
C MET A 172 -0.11 -8.11 -9.99
N VAL A 173 -0.70 -8.38 -8.83
CA VAL A 173 -0.11 -9.20 -7.76
C VAL A 173 0.20 -10.61 -8.27
N SER A 174 -0.74 -11.25 -8.96
CA SER A 174 -0.56 -12.60 -9.49
C SER A 174 0.57 -12.69 -10.52
N VAL A 175 0.71 -11.70 -11.38
CA VAL A 175 1.81 -11.61 -12.35
C VAL A 175 3.15 -11.44 -11.64
N SER A 176 3.23 -10.50 -10.70
CA SER A 176 4.46 -10.25 -9.93
C SER A 176 4.89 -11.47 -9.12
N TYR A 177 3.94 -12.18 -8.50
CA TYR A 177 4.18 -13.40 -7.75
C TYR A 177 4.76 -14.52 -8.61
N THR A 178 4.24 -14.72 -9.83
CA THR A 178 4.75 -15.73 -10.74
C THR A 178 6.14 -15.40 -11.27
N HIS A 179 6.43 -14.13 -11.57
CA HIS A 179 7.74 -13.72 -12.07
C HIS A 179 8.84 -13.73 -11.01
N LEU A 180 8.52 -13.50 -9.74
CA LEU A 180 9.52 -13.54 -8.66
C LEU A 180 9.88 -14.97 -8.23
N ARG A 181 9.12 -15.99 -8.67
CA ARG A 181 9.39 -17.42 -8.40
C ARG A 181 10.10 -18.15 -9.55
N ALA A 182 10.15 -17.55 -10.72
CA ALA A 182 10.83 -18.11 -11.89
C ALA A 182 12.30 -17.73 -11.90
#